data_fb0d35fdf4635c7aa54bc5bc6b7b7f90
#
_entry.id   fb0d35fdf4635c7aa54bc5bc6b7b7f90
#
_cell.length_a   1.000
_cell.length_b   1.000
_cell.length_c   1.000
_cell.angle_alpha   90.00
_cell.angle_beta   90.00
_cell.angle_gamma   90.00
#
_symmetry.space_group_name_H-M   'P 1'
#
loop_
_entity.id
_entity.type
_entity.pdbx_description
1 polymer ?
#
loop_
_entity_poly.entity_id
_entity_poly.type
_entity_poly.pdbx_seq_one_letter_code
_entity_poly.pdbx_strand_id
1 'polypeptide(L)'
;MAKKELSDLIKELEKNPIYAMSLSSKELFHSNFLSWLLTFEQYSHYISNLKNFFSIEDDDEIFYVFREKYNFDLLIVYGKFEPKLTKKIKSVFSFNESVVLDKDKDEDQDCFTDTKFSEEEIKLVKENIKFVVVENKLKAIPTKEQLEEYTNKIEAEKSIFSIKKTDNENAWIKINPNSSKKIILAPKLSLNGFSVDGWNEKTYEDYLEALKQIKDQINEKDSYILEKYIEMLENICGIFEKIENDLENPGIIPNKDNVEKLRKIRLDDLYTKIWYSGIKNKINGKISLDGKIKSTTGFTRGTGLLDWKYTPAGCNFIVGLQIQHLNFRITLEPEKGYKYNLNDNEKEVFFGNIQKWEEDILKKLENDVNINSYFVKWNYDLHKYGDFKYIQAEINENIKLEDITKVVNITLRYINDSISNLIIDERKIVKSN
;
A
#
# COMPACT_ATOMS: atom_id res chain seq x y z
N MET A 1 12.82 -29.70 1.64
CA MET A 1 11.40 -29.98 1.95
C MET A 1 10.59 -29.89 0.65
N ALA A 2 9.59 -30.76 0.45
CA ALA A 2 8.70 -30.64 -0.71
C ALA A 2 7.89 -29.31 -0.57
N LYS A 3 7.77 -28.56 -1.68
CA LYS A 3 6.95 -27.34 -1.70
C LYS A 3 5.49 -27.73 -1.44
N LYS A 4 4.88 -27.19 -0.39
CA LYS A 4 3.46 -27.41 -0.06
C LYS A 4 2.57 -26.86 -1.17
N GLU A 5 1.45 -27.52 -1.44
CA GLU A 5 0.45 -27.01 -2.38
C GLU A 5 -0.38 -25.88 -1.74
N LEU A 6 -0.97 -25.01 -2.56
CA LEU A 6 -1.79 -23.89 -2.09
C LEU A 6 -2.92 -24.34 -1.15
N SER A 7 -3.56 -25.47 -1.46
CA SER A 7 -4.62 -26.07 -0.63
C SER A 7 -4.14 -26.49 0.76
N ASP A 8 -2.88 -26.92 0.88
CA ASP A 8 -2.35 -27.36 2.17
C ASP A 8 -1.94 -26.17 3.02
N LEU A 9 -1.35 -25.14 2.42
CA LEU A 9 -1.06 -23.87 3.08
C LEU A 9 -2.33 -23.22 3.65
N ILE A 10 -3.43 -23.23 2.88
CA ILE A 10 -4.73 -22.71 3.31
C ILE A 10 -5.28 -23.51 4.50
N LYS A 11 -5.26 -24.85 4.44
CA LYS A 11 -5.73 -25.71 5.54
C LYS A 11 -4.92 -25.49 6.83
N GLU A 12 -3.64 -25.27 6.73
CA GLU A 12 -2.79 -24.98 7.88
C GLU A 12 -3.11 -23.62 8.49
N LEU A 13 -3.33 -22.59 7.66
CA LEU A 13 -3.79 -21.29 8.13
C LEU A 13 -5.15 -21.36 8.83
N GLU A 14 -6.12 -22.08 8.29
CA GLU A 14 -7.45 -22.25 8.90
C GLU A 14 -7.36 -22.90 10.30
N LYS A 15 -6.36 -23.75 10.56
CA LYS A 15 -6.13 -24.39 11.85
C LYS A 15 -5.30 -23.55 12.82
N ASN A 16 -4.63 -22.53 12.35
CA ASN A 16 -3.73 -21.72 13.18
C ASN A 16 -4.54 -20.77 14.09
N PRO A 17 -4.42 -20.85 15.42
CA PRO A 17 -5.20 -20.04 16.35
C PRO A 17 -4.89 -18.54 16.23
N ILE A 18 -3.64 -18.18 15.93
CA ILE A 18 -3.24 -16.78 15.74
C ILE A 18 -3.90 -16.20 14.50
N TYR A 19 -3.97 -16.98 13.42
CA TYR A 19 -4.66 -16.57 12.20
C TYR A 19 -6.16 -16.36 12.44
N ALA A 20 -6.79 -17.26 13.17
CA ALA A 20 -8.20 -17.15 13.53
C ALA A 20 -8.47 -15.88 14.38
N MET A 21 -7.61 -15.59 15.38
CA MET A 21 -7.70 -14.39 16.21
C MET A 21 -7.40 -13.11 15.43
N SER A 22 -6.54 -13.15 14.41
CA SER A 22 -6.22 -12.01 13.57
C SER A 22 -7.36 -11.56 12.66
N LEU A 23 -8.51 -12.24 12.71
CA LEU A 23 -9.63 -12.04 11.77
C LEU A 23 -9.16 -12.04 10.31
N SER A 24 -8.33 -13.02 9.98
CA SER A 24 -7.77 -13.19 8.64
C SER A 24 -6.85 -12.05 8.22
N SER A 25 -5.78 -11.84 8.99
CA SER A 25 -4.65 -10.97 8.61
C SER A 25 -4.99 -9.47 8.49
N LYS A 26 -5.73 -8.90 9.43
CA LYS A 26 -5.81 -7.45 9.51
C LYS A 26 -4.42 -6.88 9.80
N GLU A 27 -3.99 -5.89 9.04
CA GLU A 27 -2.70 -5.21 9.19
C GLU A 27 -2.49 -4.72 10.63
N LEU A 28 -3.52 -4.19 11.25
CA LEU A 28 -3.52 -3.79 12.66
C LEU A 28 -3.14 -4.93 13.62
N PHE A 29 -3.54 -6.19 13.35
CA PHE A 29 -3.14 -7.32 14.18
C PHE A 29 -1.62 -7.52 14.15
N HIS A 30 -1.00 -7.46 12.97
CA HIS A 30 0.45 -7.62 12.83
C HIS A 30 1.21 -6.47 13.47
N SER A 31 0.71 -5.25 13.34
CA SER A 31 1.27 -4.08 14.03
C SER A 31 1.16 -4.20 15.55
N ASN A 32 0.03 -4.71 16.06
CA ASN A 32 -0.16 -4.98 17.48
C ASN A 32 0.79 -6.06 18.00
N PHE A 33 0.94 -7.16 17.24
CA PHE A 33 1.85 -8.24 17.60
C PHE A 33 3.31 -7.75 17.65
N LEU A 34 3.72 -6.99 16.65
CA LEU A 34 5.07 -6.41 16.58
C LEU A 34 5.32 -5.42 17.72
N SER A 35 4.35 -4.55 18.03
CA SER A 35 4.43 -3.63 19.18
C SER A 35 4.61 -4.42 20.47
N TRP A 36 3.78 -5.45 20.71
CA TRP A 36 3.90 -6.31 21.88
C TRP A 36 5.28 -6.99 21.95
N LEU A 37 5.74 -7.58 20.86
CA LEU A 37 7.03 -8.29 20.83
C LEU A 37 8.21 -7.37 21.15
N LEU A 38 8.19 -6.12 20.68
CA LEU A 38 9.25 -5.13 20.90
C LEU A 38 9.26 -4.57 22.33
N THR A 39 8.11 -4.56 23.01
CA THR A 39 7.95 -3.96 24.35
C THR A 39 7.84 -4.98 25.48
N PHE A 40 7.65 -6.26 25.14
CA PHE A 40 7.49 -7.31 26.15
C PHE A 40 8.82 -7.62 26.83
N GLU A 41 8.92 -7.30 28.12
CA GLU A 41 10.17 -7.34 28.91
C GLU A 41 10.86 -8.71 28.84
N GLN A 42 10.08 -9.80 28.84
CA GLN A 42 10.57 -11.17 28.77
C GLN A 42 11.40 -11.46 27.50
N TYR A 43 11.11 -10.76 26.39
CA TYR A 43 11.86 -10.91 25.14
C TYR A 43 12.98 -9.88 24.94
N SER A 44 13.10 -8.90 25.82
CA SER A 44 14.03 -7.77 25.64
C SER A 44 15.49 -8.18 25.37
N HIS A 45 15.91 -9.34 25.87
CA HIS A 45 17.26 -9.89 25.66
C HIS A 45 17.43 -10.62 24.32
N TYR A 46 16.33 -10.96 23.65
CA TYR A 46 16.33 -11.78 22.43
C TYR A 46 15.99 -10.99 21.16
N ILE A 47 15.61 -9.71 21.30
CA ILE A 47 15.14 -8.90 20.18
C ILE A 47 16.26 -8.20 19.39
N SER A 48 17.53 -8.55 19.61
CA SER A 48 18.67 -7.95 18.88
C SER A 48 18.48 -8.05 17.36
N ASN A 49 18.11 -9.23 16.87
CA ASN A 49 17.87 -9.42 15.44
C ASN A 49 16.70 -8.60 14.92
N LEU A 50 15.68 -8.35 15.76
CA LEU A 50 14.54 -7.49 15.40
C LEU A 50 14.93 -6.01 15.45
N LYS A 51 15.77 -5.60 16.41
CA LYS A 51 16.38 -4.27 16.41
C LYS A 51 17.15 -4.03 15.11
N ASN A 52 18.03 -4.98 14.73
CA ASN A 52 18.78 -4.93 13.48
C ASN A 52 17.87 -4.88 12.24
N PHE A 53 16.77 -5.64 12.26
CA PHE A 53 15.76 -5.59 11.19
C PHE A 53 15.21 -4.17 11.03
N PHE A 54 14.93 -3.43 12.11
CA PHE A 54 14.52 -2.03 12.10
C PHE A 54 15.68 -1.04 12.03
N SER A 55 16.91 -1.54 11.83
CA SER A 55 18.13 -0.72 11.82
C SER A 55 18.38 0.03 13.15
N ILE A 56 17.90 -0.50 14.26
CA ILE A 56 18.18 -0.04 15.63
C ILE A 56 19.45 -0.75 16.12
N GLU A 57 20.39 -0.02 16.69
CA GLU A 57 21.63 -0.59 17.20
C GLU A 57 21.39 -1.42 18.47
N ASP A 58 22.20 -2.44 18.73
CA ASP A 58 22.00 -3.36 19.86
C ASP A 58 22.05 -2.66 21.22
N ASP A 59 22.85 -1.61 21.34
CA ASP A 59 23.01 -0.82 22.56
C ASP A 59 21.96 0.32 22.70
N ASP A 60 21.17 0.58 21.69
CA ASP A 60 19.99 1.45 21.79
C ASP A 60 18.87 0.74 22.57
N GLU A 61 18.20 1.43 23.46
CA GLU A 61 17.04 0.94 24.22
C GLU A 61 15.75 1.36 23.53
N ILE A 62 14.79 0.43 23.37
CA ILE A 62 13.43 0.76 22.92
C ILE A 62 12.62 1.20 24.15
N PHE A 63 12.11 2.40 24.11
CA PHE A 63 11.34 2.99 25.22
C PHE A 63 9.86 2.73 25.09
N TYR A 64 9.33 2.87 23.85
CA TYR A 64 7.91 2.70 23.59
C TYR A 64 7.64 2.46 22.11
N VAL A 65 6.48 1.86 21.83
CA VAL A 65 5.98 1.67 20.47
C VAL A 65 4.53 2.17 20.39
N PHE A 66 4.35 3.34 19.79
CA PHE A 66 3.01 3.85 19.50
C PHE A 66 2.41 3.12 18.31
N ARG A 67 1.11 2.87 18.37
CA ARG A 67 0.29 2.33 17.29
C ARG A 67 -0.67 3.39 16.80
N GLU A 68 -0.84 3.49 15.49
CA GLU A 68 -1.76 4.44 14.83
C GLU A 68 -1.53 5.92 15.19
N LYS A 69 -0.40 6.28 15.83
CA LYS A 69 -0.07 7.67 16.14
C LYS A 69 0.19 8.44 14.85
N TYR A 70 -0.56 9.52 14.61
CA TYR A 70 -0.56 10.28 13.34
C TYR A 70 -0.85 9.43 12.10
N ASN A 71 -1.63 8.35 12.27
CA ASN A 71 -1.93 7.35 11.27
C ASN A 71 -0.71 6.53 10.79
N PHE A 72 0.42 6.57 11.50
CA PHE A 72 1.49 5.59 11.30
C PHE A 72 1.08 4.25 11.91
N ASP A 73 1.28 3.16 11.22
CA ASP A 73 0.98 1.84 11.78
C ASP A 73 1.78 1.58 13.06
N LEU A 74 3.08 1.94 13.05
CA LEU A 74 3.93 1.93 14.23
C LEU A 74 4.88 3.12 14.23
N LEU A 75 5.12 3.66 15.44
CA LEU A 75 6.18 4.63 15.71
C LEU A 75 7.01 4.11 16.89
N ILE A 76 8.21 3.62 16.62
CA ILE A 76 9.13 3.10 17.62
C ILE A 76 9.99 4.25 18.17
N VAL A 77 9.99 4.43 19.47
CA VAL A 77 10.79 5.43 20.19
C VAL A 77 11.98 4.71 20.84
N TYR A 78 13.19 5.09 20.52
CA TYR A 78 14.40 4.44 21.01
C TYR A 78 15.56 5.42 21.17
N GLY A 79 16.63 4.99 21.81
CA GLY A 79 17.87 5.77 21.95
C GLY A 79 18.79 5.19 22.99
N LYS A 80 19.97 5.81 23.15
CA LYS A 80 20.98 5.41 24.11
C LYS A 80 21.21 6.51 25.13
N PHE A 81 21.01 6.17 26.41
CA PHE A 81 21.15 7.10 27.53
C PHE A 81 21.83 6.41 28.73
N GLU A 82 22.35 7.20 29.65
CA GLU A 82 22.82 6.71 30.93
C GLU A 82 21.68 6.00 31.69
N PRO A 83 21.97 4.97 32.50
CA PRO A 83 20.97 4.12 33.16
C PRO A 83 19.91 4.89 33.96
N LYS A 84 20.33 5.99 34.63
CA LYS A 84 19.43 6.83 35.41
C LYS A 84 18.40 7.55 34.51
N LEU A 85 18.87 8.12 33.40
CA LEU A 85 18.01 8.82 32.45
C LEU A 85 17.12 7.85 31.68
N THR A 86 17.65 6.67 31.31
CA THR A 86 16.88 5.57 30.73
C THR A 86 15.67 5.21 31.60
N LYS A 87 15.87 5.01 32.91
CA LYS A 87 14.77 4.72 33.85
C LYS A 87 13.73 5.84 33.89
N LYS A 88 14.18 7.09 33.88
CA LYS A 88 13.26 8.25 33.84
C LYS A 88 12.44 8.26 32.56
N ILE A 89 13.04 8.04 31.41
CA ILE A 89 12.34 8.00 30.12
C ILE A 89 11.33 6.84 30.10
N LYS A 90 11.71 5.65 30.54
CA LYS A 90 10.78 4.51 30.66
C LYS A 90 9.59 4.82 31.56
N SER A 91 9.78 5.57 32.67
CA SER A 91 8.66 5.93 33.55
C SER A 91 7.65 6.87 32.92
N VAL A 92 8.03 7.63 31.88
CA VAL A 92 7.08 8.44 31.09
C VAL A 92 6.05 7.56 30.39
N PHE A 93 6.48 6.39 29.91
CA PHE A 93 5.63 5.48 29.14
C PHE A 93 4.89 4.44 29.98
N SER A 94 5.42 4.05 31.15
CA SER A 94 4.80 3.05 32.02
C SER A 94 3.45 3.50 32.61
N PHE A 95 3.18 4.80 32.65
CA PHE A 95 1.90 5.35 33.14
C PHE A 95 0.79 5.33 32.10
N ASN A 96 1.11 5.14 30.81
CA ASN A 96 0.17 5.25 29.69
C ASN A 96 -0.59 3.96 29.32
N GLU A 97 -0.20 2.81 29.85
CA GLU A 97 -0.91 1.55 29.54
C GLU A 97 -2.38 1.55 30.01
N SER A 98 -2.72 2.40 30.97
CA SER A 98 -4.09 2.53 31.51
C SER A 98 -4.98 3.56 30.77
N VAL A 99 -4.45 4.39 29.88
CA VAL A 99 -5.15 5.56 29.28
C VAL A 99 -5.42 5.40 27.76
N VAL A 100 -4.89 4.39 27.12
CA VAL A 100 -4.91 4.23 25.64
C VAL A 100 -6.25 3.75 25.07
N LEU A 101 -7.35 3.73 25.81
CA LEU A 101 -8.65 3.22 25.31
C LEU A 101 -9.60 4.27 24.73
N ASP A 102 -9.23 5.55 24.66
CA ASP A 102 -10.12 6.59 24.11
C ASP A 102 -9.63 7.02 22.71
N LYS A 103 -10.24 6.42 21.67
CA LYS A 103 -9.86 6.55 20.25
C LYS A 103 -10.22 7.90 19.59
N ASP A 104 -10.97 8.78 20.26
CA ASP A 104 -11.64 9.89 19.58
C ASP A 104 -11.12 11.30 19.92
N LYS A 105 -9.96 11.40 20.56
CA LYS A 105 -9.38 12.72 20.84
C LYS A 105 -8.01 12.87 20.22
N ASP A 106 -7.96 13.58 19.09
CA ASP A 106 -6.76 14.17 18.48
C ASP A 106 -6.11 15.27 19.37
N GLU A 107 -6.59 15.43 20.60
CA GLU A 107 -6.08 16.41 21.53
C GLU A 107 -4.92 15.81 22.34
N ASP A 108 -3.84 16.57 22.39
CA ASP A 108 -2.61 16.39 23.13
C ASP A 108 -2.86 15.78 24.55
N GLN A 109 -2.91 14.45 24.65
CA GLN A 109 -2.96 13.79 25.94
C GLN A 109 -1.59 13.91 26.59
N ASP A 110 -1.49 14.79 27.56
CA ASP A 110 -0.32 14.95 28.40
C ASP A 110 0.02 13.64 29.11
N CYS A 111 1.21 13.10 28.80
CA CYS A 111 1.79 12.00 29.56
C CYS A 111 2.24 12.55 30.90
N PHE A 112 1.38 12.49 31.91
CA PHE A 112 1.72 12.95 33.25
C PHE A 112 2.44 11.85 34.00
N THR A 113 3.75 11.99 34.14
CA THR A 113 4.49 11.32 35.19
C THR A 113 4.89 12.37 36.23
N ASP A 114 4.99 11.99 37.51
CA ASP A 114 5.55 12.88 38.54
C ASP A 114 7.07 13.06 38.40
N THR A 115 7.67 12.34 37.46
CA THR A 115 9.12 12.36 37.22
C THR A 115 9.52 13.65 36.51
N LYS A 116 10.22 14.54 37.22
CA LYS A 116 10.73 15.80 36.68
C LYS A 116 12.09 15.61 36.02
N PHE A 117 12.29 16.28 34.89
CA PHE A 117 13.53 16.31 34.13
C PHE A 117 14.22 17.67 34.28
N SER A 118 15.53 17.69 34.51
CA SER A 118 16.32 18.92 34.44
C SER A 118 16.41 19.45 33.01
N GLU A 119 16.81 20.70 32.84
CA GLU A 119 17.02 21.29 31.51
C GLU A 119 18.07 20.56 30.69
N GLU A 120 19.15 20.10 31.36
CA GLU A 120 20.20 19.30 30.72
C GLU A 120 19.66 17.93 30.27
N GLU A 121 18.89 17.25 31.12
CA GLU A 121 18.26 15.98 30.77
C GLU A 121 17.28 16.14 29.60
N ILE A 122 16.47 17.22 29.58
CA ILE A 122 15.57 17.55 28.48
C ILE A 122 16.34 17.77 27.18
N LYS A 123 17.44 18.51 27.24
CA LYS A 123 18.31 18.74 26.10
C LYS A 123 18.90 17.41 25.57
N LEU A 124 19.44 16.57 26.45
CA LEU A 124 19.98 15.26 26.10
C LEU A 124 18.92 14.36 25.46
N VAL A 125 17.68 14.36 25.98
CA VAL A 125 16.59 13.60 25.39
C VAL A 125 16.27 14.11 23.98
N LYS A 126 16.13 15.40 23.78
CA LYS A 126 15.84 16.00 22.46
C LYS A 126 16.93 15.70 21.42
N GLU A 127 18.20 15.64 21.83
CA GLU A 127 19.32 15.41 20.93
C GLU A 127 19.52 13.91 20.58
N ASN A 128 19.19 12.99 21.50
CA ASN A 128 19.57 11.58 21.38
C ASN A 128 18.37 10.64 21.21
N ILE A 129 17.13 11.11 21.36
CA ILE A 129 15.96 10.31 21.07
C ILE A 129 15.81 10.12 19.56
N LYS A 130 15.53 8.92 19.14
CA LYS A 130 15.42 8.52 17.76
C LYS A 130 14.06 7.85 17.51
N PHE A 131 13.65 7.80 16.26
CA PHE A 131 12.35 7.25 15.87
C PHE A 131 12.48 6.31 14.67
N VAL A 132 11.69 5.24 14.66
CA VAL A 132 11.41 4.46 13.44
C VAL A 132 9.91 4.55 13.15
N VAL A 133 9.57 5.06 12.00
CA VAL A 133 8.19 5.02 11.46
C VAL A 133 8.05 3.80 10.59
N VAL A 134 7.07 2.95 10.89
CA VAL A 134 6.79 1.74 10.10
C VAL A 134 5.40 1.83 9.51
N GLU A 135 5.32 1.65 8.21
CA GLU A 135 4.08 1.37 7.49
C GLU A 135 4.00 -0.11 7.18
N ASN A 136 2.95 -0.76 7.63
CA ASN A 136 2.80 -2.21 7.57
C ASN A 136 1.71 -2.61 6.57
N LYS A 137 2.09 -3.27 5.48
CA LYS A 137 1.22 -3.63 4.35
C LYS A 137 1.23 -5.12 4.06
N LEU A 138 0.55 -5.91 4.88
CA LEU A 138 0.42 -7.35 4.61
C LEU A 138 -0.62 -7.64 3.52
N LYS A 139 -1.73 -6.92 3.49
CA LYS A 139 -2.88 -7.14 2.59
C LYS A 139 -3.09 -6.06 1.55
N ALA A 140 -2.35 -4.99 1.62
CA ALA A 140 -2.43 -3.90 0.69
C ALA A 140 -1.12 -3.73 -0.09
N ILE A 141 -1.23 -3.15 -1.28
CA ILE A 141 -0.04 -2.68 -2.00
C ILE A 141 0.24 -1.27 -1.52
N PRO A 142 1.49 -0.96 -1.14
CA PRO A 142 1.86 0.38 -0.72
C PRO A 142 1.66 1.39 -1.86
N THR A 143 1.30 2.63 -1.51
CA THR A 143 1.18 3.72 -2.48
C THR A 143 2.18 4.83 -2.17
N LYS A 144 2.70 5.48 -3.21
CA LYS A 144 3.66 6.58 -3.06
C LYS A 144 3.03 7.76 -2.34
N GLU A 145 1.79 8.08 -2.69
CA GLU A 145 1.04 9.19 -2.13
C GLU A 145 0.88 9.08 -0.61
N GLN A 146 0.63 7.88 -0.10
CA GLN A 146 0.53 7.63 1.34
C GLN A 146 1.88 7.84 2.04
N LEU A 147 2.96 7.34 1.47
CA LEU A 147 4.30 7.48 2.05
C LEU A 147 4.81 8.93 1.98
N GLU A 148 4.46 9.67 0.93
CA GLU A 148 4.73 11.10 0.80
C GLU A 148 3.96 11.90 1.87
N GLU A 149 2.68 11.57 2.11
CA GLU A 149 1.90 12.19 3.19
C GLU A 149 2.55 11.96 4.56
N TYR A 150 3.04 10.75 4.83
CA TYR A 150 3.75 10.44 6.07
C TYR A 150 5.09 11.17 6.17
N THR A 151 5.82 11.28 5.06
CA THR A 151 7.04 12.10 5.01
C THR A 151 6.76 13.54 5.40
N ASN A 152 5.71 14.14 4.83
CA ASN A 152 5.29 15.51 5.17
C ASN A 152 4.92 15.66 6.67
N LYS A 153 4.26 14.65 7.27
CA LYS A 153 3.95 14.66 8.71
C LYS A 153 5.21 14.60 9.58
N ILE A 154 6.22 13.83 9.16
CA ILE A 154 7.51 13.74 9.84
C ILE A 154 8.26 15.07 9.72
N GLU A 155 8.32 15.65 8.52
CA GLU A 155 8.97 16.94 8.25
C GLU A 155 8.32 18.11 8.98
N ALA A 156 7.02 18.00 9.27
CA ALA A 156 6.31 18.98 10.10
C ALA A 156 6.68 18.92 11.60
N GLU A 157 7.65 18.06 11.98
CA GLU A 157 8.16 17.93 13.35
C GLU A 157 7.06 17.78 14.41
N LYS A 158 6.11 16.86 14.19
CA LYS A 158 5.00 16.64 15.12
C LYS A 158 5.48 16.29 16.53
N SER A 159 4.79 16.81 17.53
CA SER A 159 5.03 16.48 18.94
C SER A 159 4.57 15.07 19.25
N ILE A 160 5.46 14.20 19.74
CA ILE A 160 5.17 12.78 19.98
C ILE A 160 4.73 12.53 21.42
N PHE A 161 5.47 13.08 22.38
CA PHE A 161 5.16 12.99 23.80
C PHE A 161 5.75 14.18 24.56
N SER A 162 5.30 14.40 25.79
CA SER A 162 5.85 15.42 26.67
C SER A 162 6.56 14.81 27.88
N ILE A 163 7.53 15.53 28.42
CA ILE A 163 8.22 15.23 29.66
C ILE A 163 8.09 16.40 30.62
N LYS A 164 7.88 16.11 31.91
CA LYS A 164 7.64 17.13 32.93
C LYS A 164 8.93 17.89 33.27
N LYS A 165 8.92 19.20 33.10
CA LYS A 165 10.02 20.08 33.47
C LYS A 165 9.83 20.60 34.89
N THR A 166 8.64 21.16 35.17
CA THR A 166 8.20 21.62 36.47
C THR A 166 6.77 21.14 36.72
N ASP A 167 6.16 21.46 37.86
CA ASP A 167 4.77 21.09 38.14
C ASP A 167 3.77 21.71 37.13
N ASN A 168 4.15 22.83 36.52
CA ASN A 168 3.31 23.60 35.61
C ASN A 168 3.86 23.72 34.19
N GLU A 169 4.97 23.05 33.86
CA GLU A 169 5.63 23.16 32.55
C GLU A 169 6.09 21.82 32.03
N ASN A 170 5.69 21.51 30.81
CA ASN A 170 6.11 20.32 30.05
C ASN A 170 7.02 20.72 28.88
N ALA A 171 7.99 19.87 28.60
CA ALA A 171 8.81 19.95 27.39
C ALA A 171 8.33 18.91 26.35
N TRP A 172 7.96 19.36 25.18
CA TRP A 172 7.54 18.48 24.09
C TRP A 172 8.72 17.87 23.37
N ILE A 173 8.66 16.58 23.16
CA ILE A 173 9.59 15.81 22.33
C ILE A 173 8.95 15.62 20.97
N LYS A 174 9.61 16.15 19.95
CA LYS A 174 9.16 16.11 18.56
C LYS A 174 9.89 15.03 17.76
N ILE A 175 9.22 14.54 16.73
CA ILE A 175 9.91 13.70 15.74
C ILE A 175 10.97 14.55 15.03
N ASN A 176 12.19 14.05 14.96
CA ASN A 176 13.27 14.72 14.24
C ASN A 176 13.47 14.04 12.87
N PRO A 177 13.20 14.74 11.75
CA PRO A 177 13.31 14.15 10.43
C PRO A 177 14.70 13.57 10.13
N ASN A 178 15.76 14.23 10.61
CA ASN A 178 17.14 13.83 10.34
C ASN A 178 17.59 12.58 11.11
N SER A 179 16.94 12.26 12.24
CA SER A 179 17.22 11.07 13.05
C SER A 179 16.12 10.02 12.96
N SER A 180 15.11 10.24 12.12
CA SER A 180 14.00 9.31 11.94
C SER A 180 14.25 8.37 10.77
N LYS A 181 14.06 7.07 11.01
CA LYS A 181 14.09 6.03 9.97
C LYS A 181 12.66 5.75 9.52
N LYS A 182 12.47 5.57 8.22
CA LYS A 182 11.19 5.28 7.60
C LYS A 182 11.27 3.90 6.97
N ILE A 183 10.38 3.00 7.37
CA ILE A 183 10.38 1.60 6.92
C ILE A 183 8.99 1.25 6.38
N ILE A 184 8.96 0.63 5.22
CA ILE A 184 7.79 -0.06 4.72
C ILE A 184 8.01 -1.55 4.87
N LEU A 185 7.08 -2.23 5.57
CA LEU A 185 7.05 -3.67 5.75
C LEU A 185 5.91 -4.26 4.92
N ALA A 186 6.25 -4.99 3.88
CA ALA A 186 5.28 -5.59 2.97
C ALA A 186 5.79 -6.93 2.41
N PRO A 187 4.92 -7.80 1.84
CA PRO A 187 5.39 -8.96 1.10
C PRO A 187 6.33 -8.54 -0.04
N LYS A 188 7.39 -9.29 -0.27
CA LYS A 188 8.36 -9.03 -1.35
C LYS A 188 7.66 -8.77 -2.69
N LEU A 189 6.65 -9.59 -3.00
CA LEU A 189 5.89 -9.49 -4.23
C LEU A 189 5.13 -8.15 -4.37
N SER A 190 4.69 -7.54 -3.25
CA SER A 190 4.03 -6.23 -3.23
C SER A 190 5.00 -5.06 -3.42
N LEU A 191 6.29 -5.28 -3.17
CA LEU A 191 7.36 -4.29 -3.32
C LEU A 191 8.03 -4.32 -4.71
N ASN A 192 7.74 -5.30 -5.55
CA ASN A 192 8.34 -5.40 -6.87
C ASN A 192 8.10 -4.14 -7.72
N GLY A 193 9.18 -3.41 -8.02
CA GLY A 193 9.14 -2.15 -8.77
C GLY A 193 8.56 -0.96 -7.99
N PHE A 194 8.46 -1.09 -6.67
CA PHE A 194 8.08 -0.02 -5.76
C PHE A 194 9.35 0.61 -5.18
N SER A 195 9.41 1.92 -5.11
CA SER A 195 10.46 2.64 -4.39
C SER A 195 9.99 4.06 -4.08
N VAL A 196 10.29 4.53 -2.89
CA VAL A 196 10.02 5.92 -2.45
C VAL A 196 11.24 6.45 -1.70
N ASP A 197 11.69 7.63 -2.07
CA ASP A 197 12.88 8.25 -1.48
C ASP A 197 12.78 8.37 0.04
N GLY A 198 13.85 7.94 0.70
CA GLY A 198 13.97 7.98 2.15
C GLY A 198 13.16 6.91 2.89
N TRP A 199 12.48 5.98 2.21
CA TRP A 199 11.84 4.82 2.79
C TRP A 199 12.67 3.56 2.55
N ASN A 200 12.96 2.81 3.61
CA ASN A 200 13.63 1.52 3.53
C ASN A 200 12.60 0.41 3.35
N GLU A 201 12.74 -0.36 2.30
CA GLU A 201 11.90 -1.51 2.03
C GLU A 201 12.38 -2.69 2.88
N LYS A 202 11.45 -3.32 3.60
CA LYS A 202 11.64 -4.56 4.36
C LYS A 202 10.54 -5.54 4.00
N THR A 203 10.90 -6.80 3.86
CA THR A 203 9.95 -7.83 3.45
C THR A 203 9.43 -8.62 4.64
N TYR A 204 8.23 -9.21 4.50
CA TYR A 204 7.72 -10.15 5.49
C TYR A 204 8.55 -11.42 5.57
N GLU A 205 9.21 -11.78 4.49
CA GLU A 205 10.16 -12.89 4.41
C GLU A 205 11.40 -12.61 5.30
N ASP A 206 11.98 -11.40 5.22
CA ASP A 206 13.09 -10.99 6.10
C ASP A 206 12.64 -10.88 7.57
N TYR A 207 11.43 -10.38 7.80
CA TYR A 207 10.85 -10.31 9.14
C TYR A 207 10.65 -11.70 9.74
N LEU A 208 10.16 -12.66 8.96
CA LEU A 208 10.02 -14.04 9.36
C LEU A 208 11.36 -14.67 9.79
N GLU A 209 12.43 -14.41 9.04
CA GLU A 209 13.77 -14.90 9.41
C GLU A 209 14.28 -14.26 10.71
N ALA A 210 14.03 -12.98 10.94
CA ALA A 210 14.35 -12.33 12.22
C ALA A 210 13.59 -12.95 13.40
N LEU A 211 12.31 -13.30 13.22
CA LEU A 211 11.50 -13.96 14.24
C LEU A 211 11.98 -15.39 14.56
N LYS A 212 12.39 -16.15 13.55
CA LYS A 212 12.94 -17.50 13.74
C LYS A 212 14.19 -17.47 14.61
N GLN A 213 15.07 -16.51 14.38
CA GLN A 213 16.28 -16.33 15.18
C GLN A 213 15.97 -15.97 16.64
N ILE A 214 14.87 -15.25 16.91
CA ILE A 214 14.41 -14.99 18.28
C ILE A 214 13.88 -16.29 18.90
N LYS A 215 13.05 -17.04 18.18
CA LYS A 215 12.48 -18.31 18.65
C LYS A 215 13.55 -19.30 19.10
N ASP A 216 14.65 -19.42 18.34
CA ASP A 216 15.72 -20.36 18.64
C ASP A 216 16.48 -20.04 19.94
N GLN A 217 16.30 -18.84 20.50
CA GLN A 217 16.92 -18.38 21.74
C GLN A 217 15.99 -18.49 22.97
N ILE A 218 14.67 -18.62 22.75
CA ILE A 218 13.65 -18.64 23.80
C ILE A 218 13.36 -20.08 24.21
N ASN A 219 13.09 -20.30 25.50
CA ASN A 219 12.70 -21.62 25.98
C ASN A 219 11.29 -22.01 25.51
N GLU A 220 11.00 -23.33 25.43
CA GLU A 220 9.76 -23.86 24.88
C GLU A 220 8.47 -23.33 25.55
N LYS A 221 8.51 -23.02 26.86
CA LYS A 221 7.31 -22.58 27.58
C LYS A 221 6.86 -21.19 27.16
N ASP A 222 7.81 -20.34 26.80
CA ASP A 222 7.56 -18.93 26.48
C ASP A 222 7.42 -18.72 24.98
N SER A 223 7.75 -19.71 24.14
CA SER A 223 7.81 -19.62 22.70
C SER A 223 6.49 -19.84 21.98
N TYR A 224 5.47 -20.46 22.63
CA TYR A 224 4.26 -20.97 21.95
C TYR A 224 3.54 -19.93 21.07
N ILE A 225 3.32 -18.72 21.59
CA ILE A 225 2.61 -17.67 20.82
C ILE A 225 3.46 -17.23 19.63
N LEU A 226 4.77 -17.05 19.85
CA LEU A 226 5.70 -16.69 18.79
C LEU A 226 5.79 -17.80 17.72
N GLU A 227 5.83 -19.08 18.13
CA GLU A 227 5.80 -20.21 17.19
C GLU A 227 4.56 -20.20 16.31
N LYS A 228 3.39 -20.04 16.92
CA LYS A 228 2.12 -20.00 16.15
C LYS A 228 2.07 -18.79 15.21
N TYR A 229 2.66 -17.66 15.59
CA TYR A 229 2.77 -16.51 14.72
C TYR A 229 3.75 -16.76 13.56
N ILE A 230 4.90 -17.39 13.84
CA ILE A 230 5.86 -17.80 12.81
C ILE A 230 5.21 -18.78 11.82
N GLU A 231 4.56 -19.84 12.30
CA GLU A 231 3.83 -20.81 11.47
C GLU A 231 2.80 -20.11 10.56
N MET A 232 2.08 -19.11 11.09
CA MET A 232 1.13 -18.33 10.31
C MET A 232 1.84 -17.55 9.20
N LEU A 233 2.93 -16.85 9.50
CA LEU A 233 3.69 -16.09 8.51
C LEU A 233 4.34 -16.99 7.47
N GLU A 234 4.87 -18.15 7.84
CA GLU A 234 5.42 -19.14 6.90
C GLU A 234 4.37 -19.57 5.87
N ASN A 235 3.15 -19.85 6.31
CA ASN A 235 2.09 -20.24 5.40
C ASN A 235 1.64 -19.06 4.51
N ILE A 236 1.62 -17.83 5.03
CA ILE A 236 1.31 -16.62 4.25
C ILE A 236 2.40 -16.36 3.21
N CYS A 237 3.68 -16.38 3.60
CA CYS A 237 4.80 -16.22 2.67
C CYS A 237 4.83 -17.34 1.61
N GLY A 238 4.52 -18.58 1.99
CA GLY A 238 4.36 -19.69 1.06
C GLY A 238 3.24 -19.47 0.04
N ILE A 239 2.13 -18.83 0.44
CA ILE A 239 1.06 -18.43 -0.49
C ILE A 239 1.57 -17.36 -1.47
N PHE A 240 2.32 -16.37 -0.99
CA PHE A 240 2.91 -15.34 -1.87
C PHE A 240 3.88 -15.94 -2.88
N GLU A 241 4.70 -16.91 -2.47
CA GLU A 241 5.58 -17.64 -3.41
C GLU A 241 4.77 -18.37 -4.50
N LYS A 242 3.63 -18.98 -4.15
CA LYS A 242 2.75 -19.61 -5.15
C LYS A 242 2.16 -18.58 -6.10
N ILE A 243 1.73 -17.43 -5.60
CA ILE A 243 1.22 -16.32 -6.42
C ILE A 243 2.31 -15.81 -7.38
N GLU A 244 3.55 -15.68 -6.91
CA GLU A 244 4.68 -15.26 -7.75
C GLU A 244 4.92 -16.21 -8.91
N ASN A 245 4.89 -17.52 -8.64
CA ASN A 245 5.01 -18.56 -9.70
C ASN A 245 3.86 -18.47 -10.71
N ASP A 246 2.62 -18.25 -10.27
CA ASP A 246 1.47 -18.07 -11.16
C ASP A 246 1.64 -16.82 -12.07
N LEU A 247 2.36 -15.81 -11.58
CA LEU A 247 2.63 -14.57 -12.33
C LEU A 247 3.78 -14.69 -13.35
N GLU A 248 4.46 -15.82 -13.46
CA GLU A 248 5.47 -15.99 -14.52
C GLU A 248 4.85 -15.87 -15.90
N ASN A 249 3.67 -16.46 -16.12
CA ASN A 249 2.91 -16.41 -17.35
C ASN A 249 1.42 -16.09 -17.09
N PRO A 250 1.11 -14.87 -16.64
CA PRO A 250 -0.25 -14.53 -16.23
C PRO A 250 -1.19 -14.39 -17.43
N GLY A 251 -2.40 -14.92 -17.29
CA GLY A 251 -3.53 -14.49 -18.09
C GLY A 251 -4.00 -13.08 -17.69
N ILE A 252 -4.95 -12.52 -18.41
CA ILE A 252 -5.51 -11.19 -18.09
C ILE A 252 -6.31 -11.18 -16.79
N ILE A 253 -6.89 -12.30 -16.44
CA ILE A 253 -7.64 -12.51 -15.20
C ILE A 253 -6.92 -13.49 -14.29
N PRO A 254 -7.00 -13.32 -12.97
CA PRO A 254 -6.44 -14.28 -12.02
C PRO A 254 -7.16 -15.63 -12.14
N ASN A 255 -6.48 -16.70 -11.78
CA ASN A 255 -7.06 -18.04 -11.78
C ASN A 255 -8.27 -18.10 -10.83
N LYS A 256 -9.45 -18.43 -11.36
CA LYS A 256 -10.72 -18.47 -10.63
C LYS A 256 -10.69 -19.44 -9.45
N ASP A 257 -10.10 -20.62 -9.62
CA ASP A 257 -10.00 -21.63 -8.55
C ASP A 257 -9.12 -21.13 -7.40
N ASN A 258 -8.02 -20.43 -7.71
CA ASN A 258 -7.16 -19.83 -6.71
C ASN A 258 -7.86 -18.69 -5.98
N VAL A 259 -8.61 -17.84 -6.69
CA VAL A 259 -9.45 -16.78 -6.08
C VAL A 259 -10.46 -17.40 -5.09
N GLU A 260 -11.17 -18.46 -5.49
CA GLU A 260 -12.16 -19.13 -4.61
C GLU A 260 -11.53 -19.79 -3.39
N LYS A 261 -10.37 -20.44 -3.56
CA LYS A 261 -9.62 -21.02 -2.44
C LYS A 261 -9.15 -19.93 -1.47
N LEU A 262 -8.57 -18.84 -1.99
CA LEU A 262 -8.05 -17.73 -1.18
C LEU A 262 -9.17 -16.92 -0.50
N ARG A 263 -10.39 -16.90 -1.06
CA ARG A 263 -11.56 -16.27 -0.44
C ARG A 263 -11.90 -16.88 0.91
N LYS A 264 -11.71 -18.19 1.10
CA LYS A 264 -11.93 -18.86 2.38
C LYS A 264 -11.10 -18.27 3.51
N ILE A 265 -9.90 -17.82 3.18
CA ILE A 265 -8.96 -17.17 4.11
C ILE A 265 -8.88 -15.66 3.93
N ARG A 266 -9.79 -15.05 3.15
CA ARG A 266 -9.87 -13.61 2.88
C ARG A 266 -8.57 -12.98 2.34
N LEU A 267 -7.86 -13.72 1.50
CA LEU A 267 -6.67 -13.27 0.77
C LEU A 267 -6.91 -13.10 -0.75
N ASP A 268 -8.14 -13.30 -1.20
CA ASP A 268 -8.55 -13.15 -2.61
C ASP A 268 -8.38 -11.72 -3.13
N ASP A 269 -8.69 -10.71 -2.32
CA ASP A 269 -8.46 -9.30 -2.68
C ASP A 269 -6.98 -9.01 -2.86
N LEU A 270 -6.13 -9.47 -1.94
CA LEU A 270 -4.68 -9.31 -2.07
C LEU A 270 -4.15 -10.02 -3.30
N TYR A 271 -4.55 -11.27 -3.52
CA TYR A 271 -4.17 -12.04 -4.71
C TYR A 271 -4.51 -11.29 -5.99
N THR A 272 -5.74 -10.78 -6.08
CA THR A 272 -6.20 -10.00 -7.22
C THR A 272 -5.37 -8.74 -7.42
N LYS A 273 -5.05 -8.00 -6.34
CA LYS A 273 -4.22 -6.80 -6.39
C LYS A 273 -2.82 -7.08 -6.89
N ILE A 274 -2.18 -8.10 -6.35
CA ILE A 274 -0.83 -8.52 -6.76
C ILE A 274 -0.84 -8.96 -8.22
N TRP A 275 -1.87 -9.73 -8.64
CA TRP A 275 -2.02 -10.18 -10.03
C TRP A 275 -2.02 -9.00 -11.01
N TYR A 276 -2.90 -8.04 -10.81
CA TYR A 276 -3.01 -6.88 -11.69
C TYR A 276 -1.77 -5.96 -11.62
N SER A 277 -1.16 -5.81 -10.46
CA SER A 277 0.12 -5.09 -10.32
C SER A 277 1.25 -5.78 -11.07
N GLY A 278 1.33 -7.09 -11.00
CA GLY A 278 2.30 -7.90 -11.74
C GLY A 278 2.14 -7.74 -13.26
N ILE A 279 0.91 -7.82 -13.76
CA ILE A 279 0.60 -7.57 -15.19
C ILE A 279 1.04 -6.16 -15.58
N LYS A 280 0.63 -5.13 -14.81
CA LYS A 280 1.00 -3.73 -15.07
C LYS A 280 2.52 -3.56 -15.20
N ASN A 281 3.28 -4.09 -14.25
CA ASN A 281 4.73 -3.95 -14.23
C ASN A 281 5.39 -4.63 -15.45
N LYS A 282 4.88 -5.81 -15.85
CA LYS A 282 5.38 -6.51 -17.04
C LYS A 282 5.04 -5.79 -18.35
N ILE A 283 3.92 -5.09 -18.41
CA ILE A 283 3.50 -4.31 -19.59
C ILE A 283 4.24 -2.97 -19.65
N ASN A 284 4.36 -2.26 -18.53
CA ASN A 284 4.94 -0.91 -18.50
C ASN A 284 6.35 -0.83 -19.08
N GLY A 285 7.19 -1.83 -18.82
CA GLY A 285 8.53 -1.90 -19.40
C GLY A 285 8.56 -2.06 -20.93
N LYS A 286 7.40 -2.28 -21.56
CA LYS A 286 7.25 -2.53 -23.00
C LYS A 286 6.34 -1.51 -23.71
N ILE A 287 5.86 -0.47 -22.99
CA ILE A 287 5.03 0.59 -23.60
C ILE A 287 5.93 1.60 -24.28
N SER A 288 5.64 1.86 -25.56
CA SER A 288 6.49 2.69 -26.46
C SER A 288 6.19 4.17 -26.45
N LEU A 289 5.15 4.64 -25.75
CA LEU A 289 4.80 6.06 -25.64
C LEU A 289 5.47 6.65 -24.40
N ASP A 290 6.63 7.25 -24.61
CA ASP A 290 7.53 7.74 -23.57
C ASP A 290 6.94 8.81 -22.65
N GLY A 291 7.12 8.60 -21.34
CA GLY A 291 7.14 9.63 -20.29
C GLY A 291 5.83 10.37 -19.97
N LYS A 292 4.82 10.29 -20.83
CA LYS A 292 3.53 10.99 -20.68
C LYS A 292 2.45 10.12 -20.04
N ILE A 293 2.56 8.79 -20.17
CA ILE A 293 1.51 7.88 -19.73
C ILE A 293 1.72 7.49 -18.28
N LYS A 294 0.71 7.76 -17.45
CA LYS A 294 0.61 7.22 -16.09
C LYS A 294 -0.14 5.90 -16.14
N SER A 295 0.50 4.86 -15.64
CA SER A 295 -0.18 3.58 -15.44
C SER A 295 -0.53 3.40 -13.97
N THR A 296 -1.77 3.02 -13.71
CA THR A 296 -2.25 2.74 -12.36
C THR A 296 -2.94 1.39 -12.29
N THR A 297 -3.01 0.83 -11.09
CA THR A 297 -3.89 -0.29 -10.78
C THR A 297 -4.92 0.19 -9.77
N GLY A 298 -6.16 -0.18 -9.99
CA GLY A 298 -7.25 0.11 -9.08
C GLY A 298 -8.06 -1.13 -8.76
N PHE A 299 -8.93 -1.02 -7.75
CA PHE A 299 -9.80 -2.12 -7.33
C PHE A 299 -11.18 -1.56 -7.04
N THR A 300 -12.17 -2.11 -7.73
CA THR A 300 -13.55 -1.71 -7.56
C THR A 300 -14.41 -2.96 -7.39
N ARG A 301 -15.09 -3.08 -6.25
CA ARG A 301 -16.00 -4.20 -5.94
C ARG A 301 -15.38 -5.58 -6.15
N GLY A 302 -14.14 -5.78 -5.67
CA GLY A 302 -13.43 -7.07 -5.79
C GLY A 302 -12.88 -7.36 -7.19
N THR A 303 -12.98 -6.42 -8.12
CA THR A 303 -12.45 -6.56 -9.48
C THR A 303 -11.27 -5.63 -9.67
N GLY A 304 -10.14 -6.16 -10.10
CA GLY A 304 -8.96 -5.37 -10.46
C GLY A 304 -9.15 -4.62 -11.77
N LEU A 305 -8.51 -3.48 -11.87
CA LEU A 305 -8.44 -2.70 -13.09
C LEU A 305 -7.02 -2.22 -13.37
N LEU A 306 -6.71 -2.08 -14.63
CA LEU A 306 -5.46 -1.57 -15.17
C LEU A 306 -5.78 -0.33 -15.99
N ASP A 307 -5.11 0.78 -15.69
CA ASP A 307 -5.25 2.03 -16.42
C ASP A 307 -3.93 2.45 -17.06
N TRP A 308 -4.01 2.95 -18.28
CA TRP A 308 -2.95 3.67 -18.98
C TRP A 308 -3.53 4.97 -19.51
N LYS A 309 -3.22 6.08 -18.85
CA LYS A 309 -3.86 7.38 -19.08
C LYS A 309 -2.83 8.51 -19.15
N TYR A 310 -3.16 9.59 -19.86
CA TYR A 310 -2.38 10.81 -19.88
C TYR A 310 -3.26 12.03 -20.08
N THR A 311 -2.75 13.20 -19.66
CA THR A 311 -3.36 14.50 -19.94
C THR A 311 -2.71 15.05 -21.21
N PRO A 312 -3.47 15.26 -22.31
CA PRO A 312 -2.95 15.92 -23.49
C PRO A 312 -2.48 17.34 -23.17
N ALA A 313 -1.45 17.83 -23.86
CA ALA A 313 -0.86 19.13 -23.58
C ALA A 313 -1.88 20.27 -23.72
N GLY A 314 -2.04 21.07 -22.66
CA GLY A 314 -2.98 22.19 -22.61
C GLY A 314 -4.43 21.83 -22.32
N CYS A 315 -4.73 20.56 -22.06
CA CYS A 315 -6.10 20.10 -21.81
C CYS A 315 -6.38 19.89 -20.31
N ASN A 316 -7.64 20.08 -19.92
CA ASN A 316 -8.15 19.85 -18.55
C ASN A 316 -8.87 18.49 -18.44
N PHE A 317 -8.52 17.54 -19.27
CA PHE A 317 -9.08 16.18 -19.27
C PHE A 317 -8.00 15.13 -19.48
N ILE A 318 -8.30 13.93 -19.05
CA ILE A 318 -7.46 12.74 -19.14
C ILE A 318 -8.07 11.80 -20.15
N VAL A 319 -7.24 11.26 -21.03
CA VAL A 319 -7.63 10.21 -21.98
C VAL A 319 -6.78 8.97 -21.77
N GLY A 320 -7.30 7.83 -22.18
CA GLY A 320 -6.53 6.59 -22.10
C GLY A 320 -7.35 5.34 -22.33
N LEU A 321 -6.79 4.24 -21.85
CA LEU A 321 -7.46 2.95 -21.84
C LEU A 321 -7.50 2.36 -20.44
N GLN A 322 -8.55 1.57 -20.20
CA GLN A 322 -8.72 0.81 -18.97
C GLN A 322 -9.08 -0.63 -19.30
N ILE A 323 -8.46 -1.58 -18.59
CA ILE A 323 -8.90 -2.97 -18.60
C ILE A 323 -9.47 -3.29 -17.23
N GLN A 324 -10.75 -3.66 -17.17
CA GLN A 324 -11.41 -4.13 -15.96
C GLN A 324 -12.04 -5.49 -16.20
N HIS A 325 -11.50 -6.53 -15.59
CA HIS A 325 -11.84 -7.91 -15.91
C HIS A 325 -11.56 -8.18 -17.40
N LEU A 326 -12.55 -8.54 -18.18
CA LEU A 326 -12.45 -8.72 -19.65
C LEU A 326 -12.89 -7.48 -20.44
N ASN A 327 -13.36 -6.43 -19.77
CA ASN A 327 -13.78 -5.21 -20.45
C ASN A 327 -12.59 -4.30 -20.75
N PHE A 328 -12.37 -4.07 -22.01
CA PHE A 328 -11.39 -3.13 -22.54
C PHE A 328 -12.11 -1.83 -22.88
N ARG A 329 -11.70 -0.72 -22.28
CA ARG A 329 -12.40 0.57 -22.36
C ARG A 329 -11.48 1.64 -22.91
N ILE A 330 -12.00 2.42 -23.85
CA ILE A 330 -11.44 3.73 -24.20
C ILE A 330 -12.08 4.74 -23.25
N THR A 331 -11.31 5.61 -22.64
CA THR A 331 -11.80 6.44 -21.53
C THR A 331 -11.48 7.92 -21.70
N LEU A 332 -12.40 8.77 -21.25
CA LEU A 332 -12.19 10.19 -21.09
C LEU A 332 -12.83 10.68 -19.78
N GLU A 333 -12.10 11.48 -19.02
CA GLU A 333 -12.56 12.07 -17.77
C GLU A 333 -11.93 13.45 -17.54
N PRO A 334 -12.55 14.36 -16.78
CA PRO A 334 -11.90 15.60 -16.35
C PRO A 334 -10.64 15.31 -15.54
N GLU A 335 -9.64 16.18 -15.64
CA GLU A 335 -8.45 16.10 -14.78
C GLU A 335 -8.85 16.32 -13.31
N LYS A 336 -8.06 15.78 -12.38
CA LYS A 336 -8.29 15.93 -10.95
C LYS A 336 -8.41 17.41 -10.57
N GLY A 337 -9.52 17.77 -9.94
CA GLY A 337 -9.84 19.15 -9.57
C GLY A 337 -10.66 19.89 -10.65
N TYR A 338 -11.06 19.19 -11.71
CA TYR A 338 -11.96 19.71 -12.75
C TYR A 338 -13.26 18.91 -12.82
N LYS A 339 -14.29 19.52 -13.38
CA LYS A 339 -15.61 18.89 -13.61
C LYS A 339 -16.25 19.42 -14.89
N TYR A 340 -17.19 18.68 -15.43
CA TYR A 340 -18.01 19.18 -16.53
C TYR A 340 -19.00 20.25 -16.05
N ASN A 341 -19.05 21.37 -16.75
CA ASN A 341 -20.01 22.46 -16.54
C ASN A 341 -20.91 22.59 -17.78
N LEU A 342 -21.94 21.75 -17.85
CA LEU A 342 -22.81 21.58 -19.01
C LEU A 342 -24.27 21.69 -18.57
N ASN A 343 -25.05 22.48 -19.28
CA ASN A 343 -26.51 22.39 -19.21
C ASN A 343 -27.01 21.16 -20.02
N ASP A 344 -28.30 20.85 -19.93
CA ASP A 344 -28.82 19.61 -20.51
C ASP A 344 -28.73 19.58 -22.04
N ASN A 345 -28.90 20.72 -22.72
CA ASN A 345 -28.76 20.80 -24.16
C ASN A 345 -27.31 20.65 -24.63
N GLU A 346 -26.38 21.12 -23.86
CA GLU A 346 -24.93 21.00 -24.14
C GLU A 346 -24.43 19.57 -23.93
N LYS A 347 -24.99 18.83 -22.96
CA LYS A 347 -24.60 17.45 -22.65
C LYS A 347 -24.69 16.53 -23.85
N GLU A 348 -25.76 16.61 -24.61
CA GLU A 348 -25.97 15.75 -25.75
C GLU A 348 -24.90 15.94 -26.82
N VAL A 349 -24.62 17.19 -27.18
CA VAL A 349 -23.60 17.52 -28.18
C VAL A 349 -22.19 17.19 -27.67
N PHE A 350 -21.88 17.57 -26.43
CA PHE A 350 -20.57 17.37 -25.85
C PHE A 350 -20.25 15.88 -25.74
N PHE A 351 -21.12 15.08 -25.13
CA PHE A 351 -20.93 13.65 -24.99
C PHE A 351 -21.05 12.88 -26.30
N GLY A 352 -21.85 13.39 -27.26
CA GLY A 352 -21.92 12.84 -28.60
C GLY A 352 -20.58 12.96 -29.36
N ASN A 353 -19.84 14.06 -29.17
CA ASN A 353 -18.52 14.23 -29.75
C ASN A 353 -17.48 13.28 -29.10
N ILE A 354 -17.54 13.07 -27.77
CA ILE A 354 -16.71 12.11 -27.08
C ILE A 354 -17.00 10.71 -27.61
N GLN A 355 -18.25 10.31 -27.62
CA GLN A 355 -18.67 8.99 -28.11
C GLN A 355 -18.16 8.73 -29.53
N LYS A 356 -18.34 9.70 -30.44
CA LYS A 356 -17.89 9.58 -31.84
C LYS A 356 -16.37 9.36 -31.91
N TRP A 357 -15.60 10.12 -31.15
CA TRP A 357 -14.16 9.98 -31.10
C TRP A 357 -13.73 8.60 -30.55
N GLU A 358 -14.36 8.14 -29.47
CA GLU A 358 -14.11 6.82 -28.91
C GLU A 358 -14.51 5.70 -29.88
N GLU A 359 -15.65 5.83 -30.56
CA GLU A 359 -16.10 4.89 -31.61
C GLU A 359 -15.10 4.79 -32.75
N ASP A 360 -14.55 5.92 -33.21
CA ASP A 360 -13.56 5.93 -34.30
C ASP A 360 -12.29 5.17 -33.93
N ILE A 361 -11.86 5.23 -32.66
CA ILE A 361 -10.76 4.43 -32.14
C ILE A 361 -11.13 2.96 -32.11
N LEU A 362 -12.32 2.63 -31.56
CA LEU A 362 -12.78 1.24 -31.45
C LEU A 362 -12.90 0.59 -32.85
N LYS A 363 -13.42 1.31 -33.85
CA LYS A 363 -13.50 0.86 -35.25
C LYS A 363 -12.13 0.62 -35.87
N LYS A 364 -11.13 1.46 -35.54
CA LYS A 364 -9.73 1.21 -35.96
C LYS A 364 -9.20 -0.09 -35.36
N LEU A 365 -9.47 -0.36 -34.08
CA LEU A 365 -9.06 -1.61 -33.44
C LEU A 365 -9.78 -2.83 -34.05
N GLU A 366 -11.08 -2.72 -34.34
CA GLU A 366 -11.89 -3.76 -34.97
C GLU A 366 -11.37 -4.14 -36.37
N ASN A 367 -10.89 -3.15 -37.12
CA ASN A 367 -10.36 -3.34 -38.47
C ASN A 367 -8.85 -3.66 -38.51
N ASP A 368 -8.14 -3.59 -37.36
CA ASP A 368 -6.71 -3.90 -37.32
C ASP A 368 -6.50 -5.42 -37.26
N VAL A 369 -6.08 -5.99 -38.38
CA VAL A 369 -5.82 -7.44 -38.54
C VAL A 369 -4.81 -8.01 -37.56
N ASN A 370 -3.99 -7.17 -36.92
CA ASN A 370 -2.99 -7.61 -35.96
C ASN A 370 -3.56 -7.85 -34.56
N ILE A 371 -4.71 -7.28 -34.21
CA ILE A 371 -5.25 -7.30 -32.85
C ILE A 371 -6.74 -7.61 -32.76
N ASN A 372 -7.52 -7.50 -33.85
CA ASN A 372 -8.97 -7.72 -33.81
C ASN A 372 -9.36 -9.11 -33.27
N SER A 373 -8.54 -10.13 -33.55
CA SER A 373 -8.78 -11.51 -33.08
C SER A 373 -8.68 -11.68 -31.55
N TYR A 374 -8.15 -10.70 -30.84
CA TYR A 374 -8.09 -10.72 -29.38
C TYR A 374 -9.36 -10.21 -28.70
N PHE A 375 -10.30 -9.69 -29.48
CA PHE A 375 -11.59 -9.23 -29.00
C PHE A 375 -12.72 -10.17 -29.42
N VAL A 376 -13.69 -10.37 -28.52
CA VAL A 376 -14.83 -11.27 -28.76
C VAL A 376 -16.13 -10.51 -28.98
N LYS A 377 -16.21 -9.25 -28.52
CA LYS A 377 -17.39 -8.42 -28.64
C LYS A 377 -17.05 -6.93 -28.64
N TRP A 378 -17.76 -6.17 -29.46
CA TRP A 378 -17.64 -4.71 -29.55
C TRP A 378 -18.93 -4.06 -29.05
N ASN A 379 -18.83 -3.01 -28.25
CA ASN A 379 -19.95 -2.23 -27.77
C ASN A 379 -19.65 -0.73 -27.93
N TYR A 380 -20.41 -0.08 -28.76
CA TYR A 380 -20.27 1.33 -29.14
C TYR A 380 -21.16 2.27 -28.30
N ASP A 381 -21.93 1.75 -27.35
CA ASP A 381 -22.74 2.57 -26.46
C ASP A 381 -21.83 3.33 -25.47
N LEU A 382 -22.10 4.63 -25.32
CA LEU A 382 -21.41 5.46 -24.34
C LEU A 382 -21.90 5.13 -22.94
N HIS A 383 -21.01 4.59 -22.12
CA HIS A 383 -21.25 4.34 -20.71
C HIS A 383 -20.82 5.53 -19.87
N LYS A 384 -21.53 5.76 -18.74
CA LYS A 384 -21.31 6.89 -17.83
C LYS A 384 -21.25 6.40 -16.39
N TYR A 385 -20.19 6.80 -15.69
CA TYR A 385 -20.07 6.62 -14.25
C TYR A 385 -19.59 7.95 -13.64
N GLY A 386 -20.54 8.77 -13.16
CA GLY A 386 -20.24 10.16 -12.82
C GLY A 386 -19.67 10.93 -14.03
N ASP A 387 -18.52 11.53 -13.84
CA ASP A 387 -17.80 12.25 -14.91
C ASP A 387 -16.95 11.33 -15.80
N PHE A 388 -16.77 10.09 -15.41
CA PHE A 388 -16.05 9.10 -16.21
C PHE A 388 -16.91 8.59 -17.36
N LYS A 389 -16.40 8.73 -18.59
CA LYS A 389 -17.05 8.32 -19.83
C LYS A 389 -16.21 7.27 -20.53
N TYR A 390 -16.83 6.27 -21.15
CA TYR A 390 -16.13 5.24 -21.90
C TYR A 390 -17.06 4.47 -22.83
N ILE A 391 -16.47 3.94 -23.90
CA ILE A 391 -17.00 2.82 -24.68
C ILE A 391 -16.12 1.59 -24.43
N GLN A 392 -16.58 0.40 -24.77
CA GLN A 392 -15.86 -0.82 -24.43
C GLN A 392 -15.94 -1.92 -25.48
N ALA A 393 -14.93 -2.78 -25.44
CA ALA A 393 -14.94 -4.08 -26.10
C ALA A 393 -14.65 -5.18 -25.08
N GLU A 394 -14.97 -6.42 -25.36
CA GLU A 394 -14.64 -7.57 -24.55
C GLU A 394 -13.42 -8.29 -25.11
N ILE A 395 -12.40 -8.48 -24.26
CA ILE A 395 -11.16 -9.21 -24.61
C ILE A 395 -11.37 -10.70 -24.38
N ASN A 396 -10.74 -11.52 -25.23
CA ASN A 396 -10.70 -12.96 -25.05
C ASN A 396 -9.98 -13.30 -23.72
N GLU A 397 -10.61 -14.13 -22.89
CA GLU A 397 -10.04 -14.53 -21.58
C GLU A 397 -8.69 -15.27 -21.69
N ASN A 398 -8.42 -15.91 -22.83
CA ASN A 398 -7.19 -16.66 -23.08
C ASN A 398 -6.07 -15.81 -23.71
N ILE A 399 -6.24 -14.49 -23.79
CA ILE A 399 -5.22 -13.60 -24.35
C ILE A 399 -3.92 -13.69 -23.52
N LYS A 400 -2.79 -13.80 -24.20
CA LYS A 400 -1.48 -13.84 -23.56
C LYS A 400 -0.99 -12.45 -23.21
N LEU A 401 -0.10 -12.35 -22.22
CA LEU A 401 0.45 -11.06 -21.77
C LEU A 401 1.15 -10.28 -22.91
N GLU A 402 1.83 -10.97 -23.81
CA GLU A 402 2.48 -10.33 -24.97
C GLU A 402 1.46 -9.69 -25.90
N ASP A 403 0.34 -10.35 -26.12
CA ASP A 403 -0.75 -9.85 -26.96
C ASP A 403 -1.48 -8.69 -26.30
N ILE A 404 -1.69 -8.74 -24.97
CA ILE A 404 -2.21 -7.60 -24.20
C ILE A 404 -1.29 -6.39 -24.38
N THR A 405 0.02 -6.59 -24.27
CA THR A 405 1.01 -5.53 -24.46
C THR A 405 0.90 -4.90 -25.84
N LYS A 406 0.72 -5.73 -26.86
CA LYS A 406 0.52 -5.29 -28.25
C LYS A 406 -0.76 -4.48 -28.39
N VAL A 407 -1.88 -4.99 -27.86
CA VAL A 407 -3.18 -4.30 -27.85
C VAL A 407 -3.08 -2.94 -27.17
N VAL A 408 -2.47 -2.87 -25.98
CA VAL A 408 -2.26 -1.62 -25.23
C VAL A 408 -1.46 -0.62 -26.05
N ASN A 409 -0.31 -1.03 -26.61
CA ASN A 409 0.53 -0.13 -27.42
C ASN A 409 -0.17 0.41 -28.67
N ILE A 410 -0.88 -0.45 -29.40
CA ILE A 410 -1.60 -0.04 -30.61
C ILE A 410 -2.74 0.93 -30.24
N THR A 411 -3.48 0.63 -29.18
CA THR A 411 -4.58 1.49 -28.73
C THR A 411 -4.10 2.85 -28.28
N LEU A 412 -3.05 2.92 -27.45
CA LEU A 412 -2.50 4.19 -27.00
C LEU A 412 -1.98 5.05 -28.16
N ARG A 413 -1.42 4.41 -29.18
CA ARG A 413 -1.03 5.11 -30.43
C ARG A 413 -2.27 5.67 -31.14
N TYR A 414 -3.34 4.89 -31.32
CA TYR A 414 -4.56 5.38 -31.95
C TYR A 414 -5.21 6.51 -31.16
N ILE A 415 -5.19 6.45 -29.83
CA ILE A 415 -5.66 7.55 -28.98
C ILE A 415 -4.83 8.81 -29.21
N ASN A 416 -3.49 8.69 -29.15
CA ASN A 416 -2.57 9.83 -29.36
C ASN A 416 -2.74 10.45 -30.75
N ASP A 417 -2.81 9.64 -31.80
CA ASP A 417 -2.92 10.12 -33.19
C ASP A 417 -4.30 10.74 -33.48
N SER A 418 -5.32 10.41 -32.72
CA SER A 418 -6.69 10.90 -32.92
C SER A 418 -7.08 12.04 -31.98
N ILE A 419 -6.22 12.43 -31.01
CA ILE A 419 -6.58 13.43 -30.00
C ILE A 419 -6.90 14.80 -30.64
N SER A 420 -6.22 15.16 -31.73
CA SER A 420 -6.49 16.39 -32.50
C SER A 420 -7.87 16.41 -33.16
N ASN A 421 -8.50 15.25 -33.34
CA ASN A 421 -9.85 15.10 -33.94
C ASN A 421 -10.95 15.17 -32.85
N LEU A 422 -10.56 15.18 -31.57
CA LEU A 422 -11.52 15.28 -30.46
C LEU A 422 -12.03 16.72 -30.35
N ILE A 423 -13.28 16.93 -30.74
CA ILE A 423 -13.92 18.24 -30.74
C ILE A 423 -14.70 18.41 -29.44
N ILE A 424 -14.06 19.01 -28.44
CA ILE A 424 -14.68 19.40 -27.18
C ILE A 424 -14.36 20.88 -26.87
N ASP A 425 -15.36 21.56 -26.30
CA ASP A 425 -15.16 22.91 -25.79
C ASP A 425 -14.54 22.83 -24.37
N GLU A 426 -13.24 23.02 -24.25
CA GLU A 426 -12.52 22.94 -22.97
C GLU A 426 -13.02 23.95 -21.93
N ARG A 427 -13.66 25.05 -22.34
CA ARG A 427 -14.30 26.00 -21.40
C ARG A 427 -15.43 25.37 -20.59
N LYS A 428 -15.92 24.20 -21.05
CA LYS A 428 -16.92 23.40 -20.36
C LYS A 428 -16.33 22.43 -19.32
N ILE A 429 -15.00 22.41 -19.17
CA ILE A 429 -14.27 21.65 -18.15
C ILE A 429 -13.64 22.67 -17.20
N VAL A 430 -14.30 22.90 -16.06
CA VAL A 430 -13.97 23.96 -15.11
C VAL A 430 -13.42 23.39 -13.81
N LYS A 431 -12.63 24.19 -13.08
CA LYS A 431 -12.16 23.81 -11.75
C LYS A 431 -13.35 23.49 -10.83
N SER A 432 -13.23 22.41 -10.08
CA SER A 432 -14.14 22.10 -8.99
C SER A 432 -13.88 23.08 -7.84
N ASN A 433 -14.91 23.72 -7.32
CA ASN A 433 -14.81 24.55 -6.13
C ASN A 433 -14.64 23.67 -4.89
#